data_4b15284b0330804f283baba7eaaf854c
#
_entry.id   4b15284b0330804f283baba7eaaf854c
#
_cell.length_a   1.000
_cell.length_b   1.000
_cell.length_c   1.000
_cell.angle_alpha   90.00
_cell.angle_beta   90.00
_cell.angle_gamma   90.00
#
_symmetry.space_group_name_H-M   'P 1'
#
loop_
_entity.id
_entity.type
_entity.pdbx_description
1 polymer ?
#
loop_
_entity_poly.entity_id
_entity_poly.type
_entity_poly.pdbx_seq_one_letter_code
_entity_poly.pdbx_strand_id
1 'polypeptide(L)'
;MSRDQRVQDNWALIYCQELAIQKKEPLLILFCLFPKFKGATFRAYKFMIDGLRELQNELKQLKIPFVVECGSPEQIIPDFIEEHNIGTLITDFSPLRAKREVLKMISDKISIPFYEVDAHNIIPVWEASSKKEYAAYTLRKKIKKKLRDYLDEFSKVKAHPHKWKDEIDQPDLAS
;
A
#
# COMPACT_ATOMS: atom_id res chain seq x y z
N MET A 1 1.26 -1.77 2.90
CA MET A 1 1.89 -0.52 2.38
C MET A 1 3.24 -0.87 1.81
N SER A 2 3.64 -0.33 0.67
CA SER A 2 4.96 -0.71 0.15
C SER A 2 5.71 0.47 -0.48
N ARG A 3 5.16 1.11 -1.48
CA ARG A 3 5.83 2.16 -2.22
C ARG A 3 5.45 3.55 -1.72
N ASP A 4 4.19 3.75 -1.39
CA ASP A 4 3.64 5.02 -0.92
C ASP A 4 3.57 5.01 0.61
N GLN A 5 4.69 5.39 1.26
CA GLN A 5 4.89 5.35 2.72
C GLN A 5 4.43 6.65 3.36
N ARG A 6 3.13 6.96 3.24
CA ARG A 6 2.52 8.18 3.80
C ARG A 6 1.04 7.96 4.09
N VAL A 7 0.49 8.73 5.01
CA VAL A 7 -0.95 8.74 5.33
C VAL A 7 -1.71 9.65 4.38
N GLN A 8 -1.22 10.87 4.18
CA GLN A 8 -1.91 11.87 3.37
C GLN A 8 -1.77 11.57 1.87
N ASP A 9 -2.81 11.89 1.12
CA ASP A 9 -2.83 11.80 -0.34
C ASP A 9 -2.46 10.41 -0.89
N ASN A 10 -2.86 9.36 -0.19
CA ASN A 10 -2.59 7.97 -0.52
C ASN A 10 -3.88 7.24 -0.92
N TRP A 11 -4.12 7.11 -2.22
CA TRP A 11 -5.33 6.46 -2.74
C TRP A 11 -5.49 5.01 -2.28
N ALA A 12 -4.40 4.27 -2.09
CA ALA A 12 -4.48 2.89 -1.61
C ALA A 12 -4.97 2.83 -0.17
N LEU A 13 -4.51 3.75 0.69
CA LEU A 13 -4.96 3.83 2.08
C LEU A 13 -6.40 4.36 2.18
N ILE A 14 -6.76 5.37 1.39
CA ILE A 14 -8.12 5.91 1.31
C ILE A 14 -9.10 4.80 0.91
N TYR A 15 -8.83 4.11 -0.19
CA TYR A 15 -9.67 3.01 -0.66
C TYR A 15 -9.78 1.88 0.38
N CYS A 16 -8.66 1.54 1.03
CA CYS A 16 -8.65 0.52 2.09
C CYS A 16 -9.54 0.91 3.26
N GLN A 17 -9.46 2.17 3.72
CA GLN A 17 -10.29 2.66 4.81
C GLN A 17 -11.78 2.70 4.43
N GLU A 18 -12.11 3.18 3.25
CA GLU A 18 -13.49 3.23 2.76
C GLU A 18 -14.11 1.83 2.70
N LEU A 19 -13.38 0.86 2.14
CA LEU A 19 -13.84 -0.53 2.06
C LEU A 19 -14.02 -1.16 3.45
N ALA A 20 -13.06 -0.94 4.37
CA ALA A 20 -13.13 -1.44 5.73
C ALA A 20 -14.32 -0.84 6.51
N ILE A 21 -14.59 0.47 6.35
CA ILE A 21 -15.75 1.14 6.95
C ILE A 21 -17.05 0.56 6.38
N GLN A 22 -17.15 0.38 5.07
CA GLN A 22 -18.32 -0.19 4.40
C GLN A 22 -18.62 -1.61 4.93
N LYS A 23 -17.60 -2.41 5.12
CA LYS A 23 -17.71 -3.78 5.65
C LYS A 23 -17.84 -3.85 7.18
N LYS A 24 -17.64 -2.73 7.88
CA LYS A 24 -17.57 -2.65 9.36
C LYS A 24 -16.43 -3.50 9.94
N GLU A 25 -15.33 -3.60 9.23
CA GLU A 25 -14.15 -4.37 9.59
C GLU A 25 -13.03 -3.47 10.12
N PRO A 26 -12.14 -3.98 10.98
CA PRO A 26 -10.93 -3.27 11.39
C PRO A 26 -9.96 -3.13 10.21
N LEU A 27 -9.07 -2.15 10.30
CA LEU A 27 -8.02 -1.86 9.33
C LEU A 27 -6.66 -1.90 10.01
N LEU A 28 -5.68 -2.55 9.40
CA LEU A 28 -4.27 -2.47 9.79
C LEU A 28 -3.38 -2.22 8.56
N ILE A 29 -2.20 -1.71 8.81
CA ILE A 29 -1.18 -1.51 7.78
C ILE A 29 0.00 -2.42 8.07
N LEU A 30 0.35 -3.27 7.10
CA LEU A 30 1.55 -4.11 7.14
C LEU A 30 2.61 -3.53 6.21
N PHE A 31 3.85 -3.45 6.70
CA PHE A 31 5.04 -3.11 5.93
C PHE A 31 6.07 -4.23 6.04
N CYS A 32 6.51 -4.78 4.90
CA CYS A 32 7.56 -5.80 4.86
C CYS A 32 8.90 -5.12 4.62
N LEU A 33 9.78 -5.16 5.62
CA LEU A 33 11.12 -4.59 5.58
C LEU A 33 12.13 -5.63 5.09
N PHE A 34 12.72 -5.39 3.92
CA PHE A 34 13.82 -6.22 3.45
C PHE A 34 15.12 -5.90 4.20
N PRO A 35 15.73 -6.86 4.90
CA PRO A 35 16.95 -6.61 5.68
C PRO A 35 18.18 -6.32 4.81
N LYS A 36 18.16 -6.73 3.54
CA LYS A 36 19.25 -6.48 2.57
C LYS A 36 18.69 -6.19 1.19
N PHE A 37 18.28 -4.95 0.97
CA PHE A 37 17.90 -4.53 -0.38
C PHE A 37 19.16 -4.22 -1.19
N LYS A 38 19.34 -4.92 -2.32
CA LYS A 38 20.54 -4.82 -3.16
C LYS A 38 20.82 -3.37 -3.58
N GLY A 39 21.98 -2.87 -3.19
CA GLY A 39 22.40 -1.48 -3.49
C GLY A 39 21.90 -0.42 -2.51
N ALA A 40 21.08 -0.75 -1.52
CA ALA A 40 20.67 0.21 -0.49
C ALA A 40 21.81 0.44 0.51
N THR A 41 22.07 1.72 0.79
CA THR A 41 23.06 2.15 1.78
C THR A 41 22.43 2.24 3.17
N PHE A 42 23.26 2.23 4.22
CA PHE A 42 22.80 2.50 5.60
C PHE A 42 22.01 3.81 5.70
N ARG A 43 22.44 4.85 4.98
CA ARG A 43 21.76 6.15 4.97
C ARG A 43 20.34 6.03 4.39
N ALA A 44 20.15 5.22 3.33
CA ALA A 44 18.84 5.01 2.73
C ALA A 44 17.90 4.26 3.70
N TYR A 45 18.41 3.23 4.40
CA TYR A 45 17.64 2.53 5.43
C TYR A 45 17.27 3.45 6.59
N LYS A 46 18.25 4.23 7.09
CA LYS A 46 17.97 5.18 8.17
C LYS A 46 16.88 6.17 7.80
N PHE A 47 16.95 6.76 6.61
CA PHE A 47 15.92 7.68 6.10
C PHE A 47 14.55 7.02 6.02
N MET A 48 14.49 5.80 5.51
CA MET A 48 13.23 5.03 5.43
C MET A 48 12.67 4.73 6.82
N ILE A 49 13.50 4.26 7.76
CA ILE A 49 13.07 3.95 9.13
C ILE A 49 12.57 5.22 9.85
N ASP A 50 13.25 6.35 9.70
CA ASP A 50 12.81 7.62 10.26
C ASP A 50 11.42 8.01 9.70
N GLY A 51 11.18 7.83 8.39
CA GLY A 51 9.87 8.04 7.79
C GLY A 51 8.79 7.05 8.27
N LEU A 52 9.16 5.78 8.50
CA LEU A 52 8.22 4.79 9.06
C LEU A 52 7.83 5.11 10.51
N ARG A 53 8.73 5.73 11.30
CA ARG A 53 8.40 6.22 12.66
C ARG A 53 7.36 7.34 12.63
N GLU A 54 7.54 8.32 11.74
CA GLU A 54 6.55 9.39 11.55
C GLU A 54 5.20 8.80 11.14
N LEU A 55 5.21 7.91 10.15
CA LEU A 55 4.03 7.18 9.69
C LEU A 55 3.33 6.41 10.81
N GLN A 56 4.08 5.70 11.66
CA GLN A 56 3.55 4.97 12.82
C GLN A 56 2.82 5.91 13.79
N ASN A 57 3.42 7.07 14.07
CA ASN A 57 2.80 8.08 14.95
C ASN A 57 1.51 8.65 14.36
N GLU A 58 1.48 8.96 13.07
CA GLU A 58 0.28 9.43 12.38
C GLU A 58 -0.84 8.37 12.39
N LEU A 59 -0.52 7.13 12.04
CA LEU A 59 -1.48 6.02 12.03
C LEU A 59 -2.04 5.72 13.43
N LYS A 60 -1.22 5.83 14.46
CA LYS A 60 -1.64 5.69 15.85
C LYS A 60 -2.72 6.71 16.23
N GLN A 61 -2.58 7.97 15.81
CA GLN A 61 -3.59 9.01 16.03
C GLN A 61 -4.90 8.69 15.31
N LEU A 62 -4.81 7.99 14.17
CA LEU A 62 -5.96 7.54 13.39
C LEU A 62 -6.52 6.19 13.87
N LYS A 63 -5.98 5.61 14.93
CA LYS A 63 -6.38 4.30 15.49
C LYS A 63 -6.24 3.16 14.48
N ILE A 64 -5.24 3.24 13.61
CA ILE A 64 -4.88 2.23 12.62
C ILE A 64 -3.56 1.60 13.06
N PRO A 65 -3.52 0.31 13.41
CA PRO A 65 -2.28 -0.39 13.73
C PRO A 65 -1.32 -0.40 12.55
N PHE A 66 -0.03 -0.25 12.84
CA PHE A 66 1.05 -0.33 11.88
C PHE A 66 2.04 -1.42 12.29
N VAL A 67 2.19 -2.43 11.46
CA VAL A 67 3.05 -3.59 11.69
C VAL A 67 4.20 -3.57 10.71
N VAL A 68 5.41 -3.81 11.20
CA VAL A 68 6.60 -3.97 10.36
C VAL A 68 7.18 -5.36 10.56
N GLU A 69 7.19 -6.16 9.49
CA GLU A 69 7.76 -7.50 9.47
C GLU A 69 9.05 -7.52 8.65
N CYS A 70 10.09 -8.20 9.17
CA CYS A 70 11.37 -8.31 8.49
C CYS A 70 11.42 -9.57 7.62
N GLY A 71 11.52 -9.39 6.31
CA GLY A 71 11.65 -10.50 5.36
C GLY A 71 10.99 -10.25 4.02
N SER A 72 10.75 -11.33 3.26
CA SER A 72 10.19 -11.24 1.92
C SER A 72 8.66 -11.25 1.93
N PRO A 73 8.00 -10.32 1.21
CA PRO A 73 6.54 -10.19 1.21
C PRO A 73 5.79 -11.45 0.77
N GLU A 74 6.37 -12.23 -0.18
CA GLU A 74 5.77 -13.45 -0.70
C GLU A 74 5.74 -14.61 0.31
N GLN A 75 6.42 -14.46 1.44
CA GLN A 75 6.35 -15.37 2.59
C GLN A 75 5.51 -14.76 3.70
N ILE A 76 5.85 -13.55 4.12
CA ILE A 76 5.22 -12.85 5.24
C ILE A 76 3.72 -12.64 5.01
N ILE A 77 3.32 -12.14 3.84
CA ILE A 77 1.93 -11.70 3.63
C ILE A 77 0.94 -12.90 3.70
N PRO A 78 1.19 -14.04 3.04
CA PRO A 78 0.29 -15.20 3.19
C PRO A 78 0.19 -15.70 4.62
N ASP A 79 1.33 -15.84 5.34
CA ASP A 79 1.37 -16.31 6.73
C ASP A 79 0.62 -15.33 7.65
N PHE A 80 0.83 -14.03 7.48
CA PHE A 80 0.14 -12.98 8.23
C PHE A 80 -1.37 -12.95 7.97
N ILE A 81 -1.79 -13.21 6.73
CA ILE A 81 -3.22 -13.31 6.38
C ILE A 81 -3.89 -14.46 7.13
N GLU A 82 -3.24 -15.61 7.18
CA GLU A 82 -3.75 -16.80 7.84
C GLU A 82 -3.78 -16.63 9.37
N GLU A 83 -2.68 -16.16 9.96
CA GLU A 83 -2.53 -15.95 11.40
C GLU A 83 -3.55 -14.96 11.97
N HIS A 84 -3.79 -13.86 11.26
CA HIS A 84 -4.67 -12.77 11.70
C HIS A 84 -6.05 -12.79 11.05
N ASN A 85 -6.40 -13.85 10.31
CA ASN A 85 -7.69 -14.01 9.65
C ASN A 85 -8.10 -12.80 8.81
N ILE A 86 -7.18 -12.31 7.96
CA ILE A 86 -7.40 -11.15 7.11
C ILE A 86 -8.41 -11.46 6.01
N GLY A 87 -9.45 -10.65 5.89
CA GLY A 87 -10.52 -10.84 4.90
C GLY A 87 -10.24 -10.18 3.53
N THR A 88 -9.33 -9.22 3.44
CA THR A 88 -9.04 -8.49 2.18
C THR A 88 -7.63 -7.93 2.20
N LEU A 89 -6.90 -8.08 1.10
CA LEU A 89 -5.56 -7.49 0.91
C LEU A 89 -5.63 -6.35 -0.11
N ILE A 90 -5.03 -5.20 0.23
CA ILE A 90 -4.90 -4.06 -0.68
C ILE A 90 -3.44 -3.63 -0.74
N THR A 91 -2.94 -3.38 -1.95
CA THR A 91 -1.57 -2.90 -2.18
C THR A 91 -1.54 -1.77 -3.21
N ASP A 92 -0.47 -0.98 -3.17
CA ASP A 92 -0.16 0.03 -4.16
C ASP A 92 0.46 -0.59 -5.42
N PHE A 93 0.08 -0.08 -6.59
CA PHE A 93 0.58 -0.51 -7.89
C PHE A 93 2.09 -0.19 -8.04
N SER A 94 2.80 -1.11 -8.66
CA SER A 94 4.17 -0.87 -9.13
C SER A 94 4.40 -1.47 -10.51
N PRO A 95 4.96 -0.71 -11.47
CA PRO A 95 5.28 -1.21 -12.80
C PRO A 95 6.55 -2.07 -12.84
N LEU A 96 7.30 -2.14 -11.73
CA LEU A 96 8.57 -2.86 -11.67
C LEU A 96 8.35 -4.36 -11.76
N ARG A 97 9.10 -5.04 -12.67
CA ARG A 97 8.99 -6.48 -12.91
C ARG A 97 9.12 -7.30 -11.63
N ALA A 98 10.15 -7.04 -10.81
CA ALA A 98 10.36 -7.76 -9.56
C ALA A 98 9.16 -7.66 -8.62
N LYS A 99 8.54 -6.47 -8.50
CA LYS A 99 7.35 -6.29 -7.68
C LYS A 99 6.14 -7.04 -8.26
N ARG A 100 5.97 -7.03 -9.60
CA ARG A 100 4.91 -7.79 -10.28
C ARG A 100 5.03 -9.30 -10.04
N GLU A 101 6.25 -9.83 -10.07
CA GLU A 101 6.54 -11.23 -9.77
C GLU A 101 6.19 -11.58 -8.31
N VAL A 102 6.58 -10.72 -7.36
CA VAL A 102 6.22 -10.88 -5.93
C VAL A 102 4.70 -10.87 -5.73
N LEU A 103 3.99 -9.89 -6.32
CA LEU A 103 2.53 -9.81 -6.19
C LEU A 103 1.83 -11.03 -6.79
N LYS A 104 2.36 -11.58 -7.89
CA LYS A 104 1.86 -12.82 -8.46
C LYS A 104 2.06 -14.00 -7.49
N MET A 105 3.25 -14.17 -6.92
CA MET A 105 3.52 -15.22 -5.94
C MET A 105 2.62 -15.14 -4.72
N ILE A 106 2.30 -13.92 -4.24
CA ILE A 106 1.33 -13.70 -3.17
C ILE A 106 -0.07 -14.12 -3.63
N SER A 107 -0.52 -13.63 -4.78
CA SER A 107 -1.84 -13.93 -5.33
C SER A 107 -2.07 -15.44 -5.53
N ASP A 108 -1.03 -16.17 -5.93
CA ASP A 108 -1.10 -17.63 -6.14
C ASP A 108 -1.23 -18.41 -4.81
N LYS A 109 -0.93 -17.79 -3.65
CA LYS A 109 -0.95 -18.41 -2.32
C LYS A 109 -2.17 -18.07 -1.48
N ILE A 110 -2.88 -16.97 -1.80
CA ILE A 110 -4.00 -16.48 -0.99
C ILE A 110 -5.34 -16.71 -1.69
N SER A 111 -6.39 -16.94 -0.92
CA SER A 111 -7.76 -17.15 -1.42
C SER A 111 -8.71 -15.99 -1.13
N ILE A 112 -8.21 -14.91 -0.55
CA ILE A 112 -8.98 -13.70 -0.23
C ILE A 112 -8.96 -12.68 -1.37
N PRO A 113 -9.93 -11.75 -1.43
CA PRO A 113 -9.88 -10.63 -2.37
C PRO A 113 -8.58 -9.84 -2.26
N PHE A 114 -7.92 -9.65 -3.40
CA PHE A 114 -6.66 -8.91 -3.51
C PHE A 114 -6.79 -7.78 -4.52
N TYR A 115 -6.67 -6.54 -4.03
CA TYR A 115 -6.82 -5.34 -4.84
C TYR A 115 -5.50 -4.60 -4.99
N GLU A 116 -5.26 -4.09 -6.18
CA GLU A 116 -4.12 -3.24 -6.50
C GLU A 116 -4.62 -1.84 -6.87
N VAL A 117 -4.12 -0.81 -6.19
CA VAL A 117 -4.53 0.59 -6.39
C VAL A 117 -3.37 1.39 -6.95
N ASP A 118 -3.59 2.10 -8.05
CA ASP A 118 -2.57 3.02 -8.60
C ASP A 118 -2.59 4.35 -7.82
N ALA A 119 -1.80 4.41 -6.77
CA ALA A 119 -1.69 5.57 -5.90
C ALA A 119 -0.70 6.63 -6.39
N HIS A 120 0.00 6.39 -7.51
CA HIS A 120 1.07 7.27 -7.99
C HIS A 120 0.72 8.07 -9.23
N ASN A 121 -0.26 7.61 -10.00
CA ASN A 121 -0.68 8.30 -11.22
C ASN A 121 -2.03 8.97 -10.99
N ILE A 122 -2.22 10.16 -11.53
CA ILE A 122 -3.52 10.85 -11.50
C ILE A 122 -4.56 10.00 -12.22
N ILE A 123 -4.21 9.48 -13.40
CA ILE A 123 -5.03 8.52 -14.14
C ILE A 123 -4.37 7.15 -14.01
N PRO A 124 -5.05 6.14 -13.43
CA PRO A 124 -4.49 4.80 -13.31
C PRO A 124 -3.99 4.26 -14.66
N VAL A 125 -2.88 3.51 -14.64
CA VAL A 125 -2.22 3.07 -15.89
C VAL A 125 -3.15 2.27 -16.79
N TRP A 126 -4.03 1.44 -16.22
CA TRP A 126 -5.01 0.64 -16.96
C TRP A 126 -6.15 1.47 -17.55
N GLU A 127 -6.42 2.66 -16.98
CA GLU A 127 -7.39 3.62 -17.50
C GLU A 127 -6.75 4.56 -18.55
N ALA A 128 -5.47 4.86 -18.43
CA ALA A 128 -4.77 5.77 -19.33
C ALA A 128 -4.71 5.22 -20.77
N SER A 129 -4.45 3.93 -20.93
CA SER A 129 -4.48 3.25 -22.23
C SER A 129 -4.63 1.74 -22.08
N SER A 130 -5.45 1.13 -22.94
CA SER A 130 -5.62 -0.32 -23.03
C SER A 130 -4.47 -1.04 -23.75
N LYS A 131 -3.50 -0.29 -24.29
CA LYS A 131 -2.36 -0.85 -25.03
C LYS A 131 -1.07 -0.09 -24.73
N LYS A 132 0.06 -0.73 -25.00
CA LYS A 132 1.37 -0.08 -24.94
C LYS A 132 1.45 1.06 -25.97
N GLU A 133 1.74 2.26 -25.49
CA GLU A 133 1.93 3.44 -26.34
C GLU A 133 3.40 3.56 -26.79
N TYR A 134 3.59 3.93 -28.06
CA TYR A 134 4.93 4.06 -28.62
C TYR A 134 5.66 5.32 -28.19
N ALA A 135 4.90 6.40 -27.91
CA ALA A 135 5.46 7.69 -27.64
C ALA A 135 4.59 8.53 -26.70
N ALA A 136 5.22 9.46 -26.01
CA ALA A 136 4.56 10.34 -25.07
C ALA A 136 3.42 11.18 -25.70
N TYR A 137 3.52 11.55 -26.98
CA TYR A 137 2.48 12.35 -27.64
C TYR A 137 1.16 11.59 -27.83
N THR A 138 1.21 10.27 -28.06
CA THR A 138 0.00 9.46 -28.21
C THR A 138 -0.68 9.26 -26.86
N LEU A 139 0.09 9.00 -25.81
CA LEU A 139 -0.40 8.89 -24.44
C LEU A 139 -0.97 10.24 -23.96
N ARG A 140 -0.29 11.36 -24.24
CA ARG A 140 -0.71 12.71 -23.84
C ARG A 140 -2.13 13.05 -24.33
N LYS A 141 -2.47 12.68 -25.56
CA LYS A 141 -3.83 12.92 -26.10
C LYS A 141 -4.90 12.18 -25.32
N LYS A 142 -4.61 10.93 -24.89
CA LYS A 142 -5.53 10.10 -24.11
C LYS A 142 -5.67 10.64 -22.68
N ILE A 143 -4.55 10.97 -22.04
CA ILE A 143 -4.53 11.56 -20.69
C ILE A 143 -5.32 12.88 -20.68
N LYS A 144 -5.09 13.79 -21.62
CA LYS A 144 -5.80 15.08 -21.66
C LYS A 144 -7.33 14.93 -21.74
N LYS A 145 -7.84 13.89 -22.41
CA LYS A 145 -9.29 13.64 -22.50
C LYS A 145 -9.90 13.20 -21.17
N LYS A 146 -9.15 12.45 -20.37
CA LYS A 146 -9.63 11.87 -19.10
C LYS A 146 -9.23 12.71 -17.88
N LEU A 147 -8.27 13.64 -18.03
CA LEU A 147 -7.65 14.32 -16.88
C LEU A 147 -8.67 15.01 -15.97
N ARG A 148 -9.72 15.59 -16.52
CA ARG A 148 -10.75 16.31 -15.74
C ARG A 148 -11.54 15.37 -14.83
N ASP A 149 -11.71 14.11 -15.24
CA ASP A 149 -12.50 13.11 -14.53
C ASP A 149 -11.72 12.51 -13.33
N TYR A 150 -10.42 12.78 -13.27
CA TYR A 150 -9.49 12.25 -12.26
C TYR A 150 -8.78 13.33 -11.43
N LEU A 151 -9.08 14.62 -11.67
CA LEU A 151 -8.53 15.75 -10.88
C LEU A 151 -9.45 16.04 -9.69
N ASP A 152 -9.60 15.06 -8.81
CA ASP A 152 -10.36 15.19 -7.59
C ASP A 152 -9.45 15.50 -6.40
N GLU A 153 -10.01 16.16 -5.40
CA GLU A 153 -9.34 16.32 -4.11
C GLU A 153 -9.25 14.98 -3.38
N PHE A 154 -8.14 14.75 -2.72
CA PHE A 154 -7.98 13.55 -1.89
C PHE A 154 -8.92 13.60 -0.68
N SER A 155 -9.66 12.53 -0.47
CA SER A 155 -10.38 12.33 0.78
C SER A 155 -9.39 12.20 1.95
N LYS A 156 -9.69 12.86 3.07
CA LYS A 156 -8.84 12.73 4.26
C LYS A 156 -9.06 11.40 4.94
N VAL A 157 -7.97 10.71 5.25
CA VAL A 157 -8.00 9.54 6.13
C VAL A 157 -8.42 9.99 7.53
N LYS A 158 -9.42 9.33 8.11
CA LYS A 158 -10.01 9.68 9.42
C LYS A 158 -9.66 8.62 10.46
N ALA A 159 -9.88 8.92 11.74
CA ALA A 159 -9.76 7.92 12.78
C ALA A 159 -10.67 6.72 12.47
N HIS A 160 -10.10 5.52 12.41
CA HIS A 160 -10.84 4.32 12.01
C HIS A 160 -11.82 3.91 13.11
N PRO A 161 -13.13 3.71 12.80
CA PRO A 161 -14.15 3.46 13.83
C PRO A 161 -14.09 2.03 14.41
N HIS A 162 -13.59 1.06 13.64
CA HIS A 162 -13.55 -0.34 14.03
C HIS A 162 -12.16 -0.70 14.55
N LYS A 163 -12.07 -1.01 15.84
CA LYS A 163 -10.78 -1.33 16.48
C LYS A 163 -10.31 -2.73 16.05
N TRP A 164 -9.03 -2.84 15.81
CA TRP A 164 -8.32 -4.12 15.78
C TRP A 164 -8.37 -4.76 17.18
N LYS A 165 -8.71 -6.03 17.27
CA LYS A 165 -8.99 -6.69 18.55
C LYS A 165 -7.78 -7.41 19.14
N ASP A 166 -6.90 -7.91 18.28
CA ASP A 166 -5.74 -8.68 18.71
C ASP A 166 -4.62 -7.75 19.17
N GLU A 167 -3.85 -8.18 20.15
CA GLU A 167 -2.57 -7.54 20.45
C GLU A 167 -1.62 -7.86 19.29
N ILE A 168 -1.31 -6.86 18.50
CA ILE A 168 -0.28 -6.94 17.48
C ILE A 168 0.96 -6.26 18.05
N ASP A 169 2.05 -7.01 18.08
CA ASP A 169 3.36 -6.47 18.45
C ASP A 169 3.75 -5.38 17.45
N GLN A 170 3.75 -4.13 17.93
CA GLN A 170 4.15 -3.01 17.10
C GLN A 170 5.66 -2.83 17.27
N PRO A 171 6.41 -2.81 16.16
CA PRO A 171 7.86 -2.69 16.27
C PRO A 171 8.23 -1.39 16.97
N ASP A 172 9.15 -1.48 17.93
CA ASP A 172 9.85 -0.31 18.43
C ASP A 172 10.88 0.13 17.37
N LEU A 173 10.45 1.06 16.53
CA LEU A 173 11.32 1.67 15.53
C LEU A 173 12.28 2.72 16.14
N ALA A 174 12.29 2.89 17.47
CA ALA A 174 13.09 3.90 18.16
C ALA A 174 14.53 3.45 18.47
N SER A 175 14.82 2.15 18.41
CA SER A 175 16.15 1.55 18.69
C SER A 175 17.06 1.45 17.47
#